data_195840fb6ad4e3665d567f5ad8f5886e
#
_entry.id   195840fb6ad4e3665d567f5ad8f5886e
#
_cell.length_a   1.000
_cell.length_b   1.000
_cell.length_c   1.000
_cell.angle_alpha   90.00
_cell.angle_beta   90.00
_cell.angle_gamma   90.00
#
_symmetry.space_group_name_H-M   'P 1'
#
loop_
_entity.id
_entity.type
_entity.pdbx_description
1 polymer ?
#
loop_
_entity_poly.entity_id
_entity_poly.type
_entity_poly.pdbx_seq_one_letter_code
_entity_poly.pdbx_strand_id
1 'polypeptide(L)'
;MSVWPWSLPEEWRARQARRALPASVRERLRHVRLGFLDRPGLGQPLALARFVALDLETTGPRMLEDCIISIGAVAVSERMVRHDDAYEALLRQDRSSAVDNILVHQIGGQEQLAGMDPAEALVGCLEFIGDSRVVAFRAEFDATVFEREVRRQLGYRAWPRFIDLAALLPAVFPGTENDTLDDWVAHFGLPPIGRHHAIADAYATAQLLMIVLEAAPRSGIETAADLRDAEQAQRWLGRRR
;
A
#
# COMPACT_ATOMS: atom_id res chain seq x y z
N MET A 1 -12.10 37.35 -18.52
CA MET A 1 -11.59 36.42 -17.50
C MET A 1 -11.18 35.15 -18.22
N SER A 2 -9.91 35.01 -18.58
CA SER A 2 -9.40 33.84 -19.29
C SER A 2 -9.19 32.71 -18.32
N VAL A 3 -9.99 31.67 -18.45
CA VAL A 3 -9.82 30.43 -17.70
C VAL A 3 -8.61 29.69 -18.29
N TRP A 4 -7.56 29.54 -17.56
CA TRP A 4 -6.35 28.82 -17.97
C TRP A 4 -6.67 27.35 -18.28
N PRO A 5 -6.20 26.79 -19.41
CA PRO A 5 -6.58 25.44 -19.86
C PRO A 5 -5.98 24.30 -19.04
N TRP A 6 -5.27 24.57 -17.96
CA TRP A 6 -4.55 23.58 -17.15
C TRP A 6 -5.34 22.99 -15.96
N SER A 7 -6.54 23.50 -15.69
CA SER A 7 -7.45 22.96 -14.68
C SER A 7 -8.70 22.34 -15.30
N LEU A 8 -8.51 21.40 -16.20
CA LEU A 8 -9.64 20.52 -16.49
C LEU A 8 -10.00 19.82 -15.18
N PRO A 9 -11.28 19.84 -14.76
CA PRO A 9 -11.70 19.26 -13.51
C PRO A 9 -11.16 17.83 -13.43
N GLU A 10 -10.62 17.44 -12.29
CA GLU A 10 -10.10 16.08 -12.07
C GLU A 10 -11.09 14.99 -12.53
N GLU A 11 -12.37 15.25 -12.38
CA GLU A 11 -13.47 14.41 -12.87
C GLU A 11 -13.45 14.20 -14.39
N TRP A 12 -13.06 15.21 -15.16
CA TRP A 12 -12.95 15.07 -16.62
C TRP A 12 -11.79 14.14 -16.99
N ARG A 13 -10.62 14.29 -16.33
CA ARG A 13 -9.45 13.41 -16.53
C ARG A 13 -9.78 11.98 -16.15
N ALA A 14 -10.46 11.77 -15.03
CA ALA A 14 -10.91 10.46 -14.60
C ALA A 14 -11.89 9.83 -15.60
N ARG A 15 -12.81 10.61 -16.19
CA ARG A 15 -13.69 10.12 -17.25
C ARG A 15 -12.95 9.75 -18.52
N GLN A 16 -11.93 10.50 -18.91
CA GLN A 16 -11.09 10.18 -20.06
C GLN A 16 -10.29 8.90 -19.82
N ALA A 17 -9.65 8.75 -18.66
CA ALA A 17 -8.95 7.53 -18.28
C ALA A 17 -9.87 6.32 -18.40
N ARG A 18 -11.06 6.35 -17.80
CA ARG A 18 -12.05 5.26 -17.90
C ARG A 18 -12.43 4.87 -19.32
N ARG A 19 -12.56 5.86 -20.22
CA ARG A 19 -12.89 5.61 -21.63
C ARG A 19 -11.73 4.97 -22.40
N ALA A 20 -10.50 5.31 -22.02
CA ALA A 20 -9.30 4.80 -22.66
C ALA A 20 -8.90 3.40 -22.19
N LEU A 21 -9.50 2.89 -21.10
CA LEU A 21 -9.14 1.56 -20.56
C LEU A 21 -9.32 0.44 -21.59
N PRO A 22 -8.37 -0.50 -21.68
CA PRO A 22 -8.53 -1.74 -22.42
C PRO A 22 -9.77 -2.53 -21.97
N ALA A 23 -10.33 -3.33 -22.88
CA ALA A 23 -11.52 -4.12 -22.57
C ALA A 23 -11.25 -5.13 -21.45
N SER A 24 -10.05 -5.72 -21.40
CA SER A 24 -9.58 -6.61 -20.34
C SER A 24 -9.63 -5.94 -18.97
N VAL A 25 -9.05 -4.75 -18.85
CA VAL A 25 -9.05 -3.99 -17.59
C VAL A 25 -10.46 -3.63 -17.17
N ARG A 26 -11.31 -3.20 -18.10
CA ARG A 26 -12.72 -2.87 -17.80
C ARG A 26 -13.50 -4.06 -17.28
N GLU A 27 -13.27 -5.24 -17.84
CA GLU A 27 -13.93 -6.49 -17.40
C GLU A 27 -13.50 -6.85 -15.99
N ARG A 28 -12.21 -6.83 -15.70
CA ARG A 28 -11.65 -7.11 -14.38
C ARG A 28 -12.17 -6.13 -13.33
N LEU A 29 -12.18 -4.82 -13.65
CA LEU A 29 -12.72 -3.80 -12.75
C LEU A 29 -14.20 -3.99 -12.38
N ARG A 30 -15.00 -4.67 -13.18
CA ARG A 30 -16.38 -5.01 -12.81
C ARG A 30 -16.44 -6.01 -11.65
N HIS A 31 -15.42 -6.84 -11.51
CA HIS A 31 -15.31 -7.84 -10.45
C HIS A 31 -14.63 -7.29 -9.20
N VAL A 32 -13.81 -6.23 -9.36
CA VAL A 32 -13.21 -5.55 -8.22
C VAL A 32 -14.30 -4.83 -7.43
N ARG A 33 -14.50 -5.24 -6.21
CA ARG A 33 -15.36 -4.49 -5.29
C ARG A 33 -14.72 -3.15 -4.97
N LEU A 34 -15.02 -2.14 -5.77
CA LEU A 34 -14.67 -0.74 -5.51
C LEU A 34 -15.49 -0.21 -4.31
N GLY A 35 -15.90 -1.11 -3.43
CA GLY A 35 -16.93 -0.89 -2.43
C GLY A 35 -16.46 -0.12 -1.22
N PHE A 36 -16.92 1.11 -1.17
CA PHE A 36 -16.84 1.98 0.00
C PHE A 36 -18.04 1.83 0.93
N LEU A 37 -19.09 1.13 0.52
CA LEU A 37 -20.39 1.18 1.18
C LEU A 37 -20.64 0.01 2.11
N ASP A 38 -20.08 -1.14 1.86
CA ASP A 38 -20.10 -2.26 2.80
C ASP A 38 -18.83 -2.23 3.65
N ARG A 39 -18.99 -2.16 4.95
CA ARG A 39 -17.95 -2.32 5.95
C ARG A 39 -17.93 -3.75 6.52
N PRO A 40 -17.88 -4.81 5.72
CA PRO A 40 -17.74 -6.15 6.25
C PRO A 40 -16.36 -6.22 6.89
N GLY A 41 -16.29 -6.83 8.03
CA GLY A 41 -15.02 -7.15 8.67
C GLY A 41 -14.43 -6.14 9.66
N LEU A 42 -15.10 -5.02 10.02
CA LEU A 42 -14.63 -4.19 11.14
C LEU A 42 -14.69 -4.96 12.47
N GLY A 43 -15.73 -5.73 12.68
CA GLY A 43 -15.89 -6.62 13.85
C GLY A 43 -15.29 -8.01 13.67
N GLN A 44 -14.57 -8.25 12.56
CA GLN A 44 -13.93 -9.55 12.34
C GLN A 44 -12.78 -9.73 13.32
N PRO A 45 -12.70 -10.87 14.03
CA PRO A 45 -11.56 -11.20 14.86
C PRO A 45 -10.26 -11.18 14.04
N LEU A 46 -9.17 -10.68 14.64
CA LEU A 46 -7.86 -10.60 13.97
C LEU A 46 -7.40 -11.96 13.43
N ALA A 47 -7.70 -13.04 14.15
CA ALA A 47 -7.33 -14.39 13.75
C ALA A 47 -7.98 -14.86 12.43
N LEU A 48 -9.11 -14.28 12.04
CA LEU A 48 -9.87 -14.65 10.84
C LEU A 48 -9.74 -13.60 9.73
N ALA A 49 -9.13 -12.45 10.03
CA ALA A 49 -8.98 -11.37 9.06
C ALA A 49 -7.84 -11.67 8.09
N ARG A 50 -8.07 -11.37 6.81
CA ARG A 50 -6.99 -11.29 5.82
C ARG A 50 -6.51 -9.85 5.72
N PHE A 51 -5.21 -9.66 5.83
CA PHE A 51 -4.51 -8.41 5.61
C PHE A 51 -3.61 -8.52 4.38
N VAL A 52 -3.28 -7.40 3.78
CA VAL A 52 -2.29 -7.31 2.70
C VAL A 52 -1.23 -6.30 3.14
N ALA A 53 -0.03 -6.77 3.41
CA ALA A 53 1.13 -5.90 3.56
C ALA A 53 1.53 -5.40 2.18
N LEU A 54 1.69 -4.09 2.02
CA LEU A 54 1.98 -3.47 0.73
C LEU A 54 3.10 -2.45 0.88
N ASP A 55 3.96 -2.39 -0.13
CA ASP A 55 5.01 -1.39 -0.28
C ASP A 55 5.13 -0.98 -1.74
N LEU A 56 5.57 0.26 -1.98
CA LEU A 56 5.71 0.86 -3.31
C LEU A 56 7.11 1.42 -3.53
N GLU A 57 7.71 1.10 -4.69
CA GLU A 57 8.82 1.89 -5.20
C GLU A 57 8.30 2.95 -6.17
N THR A 58 8.85 4.15 -6.08
CA THR A 58 8.37 5.31 -6.84
C THR A 58 9.52 6.03 -7.55
N THR A 59 9.21 6.90 -8.52
CA THR A 59 10.19 7.71 -9.25
C THR A 59 10.88 8.77 -8.39
N GLY A 60 10.46 8.93 -7.14
CA GLY A 60 11.02 9.87 -6.17
C GLY A 60 10.11 10.03 -4.94
N PRO A 61 10.48 10.89 -3.99
CA PRO A 61 9.83 10.99 -2.68
C PRO A 61 8.58 11.90 -2.67
N ARG A 62 8.20 12.50 -3.79
CA ARG A 62 7.11 13.49 -3.84
C ARG A 62 5.78 12.81 -4.11
N MET A 63 5.03 12.49 -3.04
CA MET A 63 3.78 11.74 -3.10
C MET A 63 2.71 12.32 -4.07
N LEU A 64 2.77 13.62 -4.38
CA LEU A 64 1.81 14.27 -5.29
C LEU A 64 2.26 14.30 -6.75
N GLU A 65 3.52 13.96 -7.06
CA GLU A 65 4.11 14.07 -8.39
C GLU A 65 4.68 12.76 -8.91
N ASP A 66 5.39 12.02 -8.04
CA ASP A 66 6.15 10.85 -8.44
C ASP A 66 5.27 9.61 -8.69
N CYS A 67 5.63 8.82 -9.69
CA CYS A 67 4.83 7.68 -10.16
C CYS A 67 5.27 6.37 -9.48
N ILE A 68 4.37 5.40 -9.41
CA ILE A 68 4.72 4.04 -8.96
C ILE A 68 5.57 3.37 -10.03
N ILE A 69 6.73 2.84 -9.63
CA ILE A 69 7.59 1.99 -10.45
C ILE A 69 7.32 0.51 -10.16
N SER A 70 7.21 0.15 -8.88
CA SER A 70 6.97 -1.23 -8.46
C SER A 70 5.95 -1.29 -7.34
N ILE A 71 5.17 -2.36 -7.34
CA ILE A 71 4.21 -2.71 -6.28
C ILE A 71 4.62 -4.07 -5.74
N GLY A 72 4.82 -4.17 -4.44
CA GLY A 72 4.95 -5.41 -3.71
C GLY A 72 3.81 -5.57 -2.72
N ALA A 73 3.16 -6.72 -2.70
CA ALA A 73 2.10 -6.99 -1.77
C ALA A 73 2.09 -8.46 -1.33
N VAL A 74 1.89 -8.71 -0.04
CA VAL A 74 1.94 -10.04 0.56
C VAL A 74 0.75 -10.22 1.49
N ALA A 75 0.04 -11.33 1.34
CA ALA A 75 -1.09 -11.62 2.21
C ALA A 75 -0.64 -12.16 3.57
N VAL A 76 -1.35 -11.73 4.60
CA VAL A 76 -1.29 -12.27 5.96
C VAL A 76 -2.69 -12.76 6.30
N SER A 77 -2.84 -14.05 6.50
CA SER A 77 -4.10 -14.68 6.89
C SER A 77 -3.85 -15.86 7.82
N GLU A 78 -4.83 -16.17 8.65
CA GLU A 78 -4.71 -17.29 9.62
C GLU A 78 -3.46 -17.19 10.49
N ARG A 79 -3.03 -15.98 10.80
CA ARG A 79 -1.79 -15.66 11.54
C ARG A 79 -0.54 -16.22 10.88
N MET A 80 -0.48 -16.23 9.56
CA MET A 80 0.69 -16.64 8.78
C MET A 80 0.95 -15.65 7.64
N VAL A 81 2.22 -15.41 7.36
CA VAL A 81 2.62 -14.76 6.11
C VAL A 81 2.47 -15.78 4.99
N ARG A 82 1.67 -15.45 3.99
CA ARG A 82 1.36 -16.35 2.87
C ARG A 82 2.35 -16.14 1.74
N HIS A 83 3.39 -16.95 1.70
CA HIS A 83 4.41 -16.89 0.62
C HIS A 83 3.85 -17.28 -0.75
N ASP A 84 2.77 -18.05 -0.78
CA ASP A 84 2.03 -18.48 -1.96
C ASP A 84 0.93 -17.50 -2.38
N ASP A 85 0.66 -16.45 -1.59
CA ASP A 85 -0.35 -15.41 -1.83
C ASP A 85 0.34 -14.04 -1.79
N ALA A 86 1.06 -13.73 -2.87
CA ALA A 86 1.81 -12.48 -3.05
C ALA A 86 1.55 -11.90 -4.44
N TYR A 87 1.69 -10.59 -4.54
CA TYR A 87 1.56 -9.86 -5.80
C TYR A 87 2.78 -8.96 -5.98
N GLU A 88 3.40 -9.04 -7.15
CA GLU A 88 4.48 -8.17 -7.55
C GLU A 88 4.25 -7.68 -8.97
N ALA A 89 4.46 -6.38 -9.20
CA ALA A 89 4.36 -5.80 -10.53
C ALA A 89 5.33 -4.64 -10.70
N LEU A 90 6.05 -4.64 -11.82
CA LEU A 90 6.84 -3.52 -12.29
C LEU A 90 6.02 -2.75 -13.32
N LEU A 91 5.78 -1.46 -13.06
CA LEU A 91 4.95 -0.61 -13.90
C LEU A 91 5.78 0.10 -14.96
N ARG A 92 5.35 0.01 -16.22
CA ARG A 92 6.01 0.69 -17.32
C ARG A 92 5.99 2.20 -17.13
N GLN A 93 7.17 2.81 -17.24
CA GLN A 93 7.37 4.24 -17.23
C GLN A 93 7.57 4.77 -18.65
N ASP A 94 7.19 6.03 -18.89
CA ASP A 94 7.48 6.72 -20.16
C ASP A 94 8.97 7.09 -20.29
N ARG A 95 9.65 7.23 -19.16
CA ARG A 95 11.09 7.50 -19.02
C ARG A 95 11.60 6.95 -17.70
N SER A 96 12.87 6.56 -17.67
CA SER A 96 13.51 6.11 -16.43
C SER A 96 13.55 7.22 -15.37
N SER A 97 13.51 6.83 -14.11
CA SER A 97 13.73 7.73 -12.98
C SER A 97 15.19 8.23 -12.95
N ALA A 98 15.48 9.20 -12.10
CA ALA A 98 16.83 9.72 -11.89
C ALA A 98 17.78 8.63 -11.38
N VAL A 99 19.07 8.76 -11.67
CA VAL A 99 20.10 7.79 -11.29
C VAL A 99 20.12 7.55 -9.77
N ASP A 100 20.01 8.62 -8.97
CA ASP A 100 20.00 8.51 -7.51
C ASP A 100 18.83 7.63 -7.03
N ASN A 101 17.68 7.72 -7.68
CA ASN A 101 16.51 6.90 -7.36
C ASN A 101 16.74 5.43 -7.77
N ILE A 102 17.34 5.19 -8.96
CA ILE A 102 17.74 3.85 -9.41
C ILE A 102 18.70 3.20 -8.41
N LEU A 103 19.63 3.96 -7.85
CA LEU A 103 20.57 3.43 -6.86
C LEU A 103 19.88 3.01 -5.54
N VAL A 104 18.75 3.60 -5.22
CA VAL A 104 17.96 3.24 -4.03
C VAL A 104 17.18 1.94 -4.26
N HIS A 105 16.29 1.90 -5.24
CA HIS A 105 15.40 0.74 -5.47
C HIS A 105 15.99 -0.33 -6.42
N GLN A 106 17.16 -0.08 -7.01
CA GLN A 106 17.91 -0.99 -7.87
C GLN A 106 17.17 -1.49 -9.14
N ILE A 107 16.08 -0.84 -9.53
CA ILE A 107 15.33 -1.16 -10.73
C ILE A 107 15.92 -0.35 -11.88
N GLY A 108 16.57 -1.02 -12.82
CA GLY A 108 17.27 -0.38 -13.94
C GLY A 108 16.34 0.38 -14.88
N GLY A 109 16.86 1.42 -15.54
CA GLY A 109 16.05 2.23 -16.45
C GLY A 109 15.41 1.44 -17.58
N GLN A 110 16.05 0.41 -18.12
CA GLN A 110 15.50 -0.48 -19.15
C GLN A 110 14.33 -1.32 -18.59
N GLU A 111 14.45 -1.79 -17.36
CA GLU A 111 13.38 -2.53 -16.68
C GLU A 111 12.16 -1.65 -16.47
N GLN A 112 12.36 -0.39 -16.03
CA GLN A 112 11.28 0.58 -15.89
C GLN A 112 10.54 0.85 -17.20
N LEU A 113 11.25 0.90 -18.34
CA LEU A 113 10.65 1.11 -19.66
C LEU A 113 9.93 -0.15 -20.19
N ALA A 114 10.34 -1.34 -19.74
CA ALA A 114 9.80 -2.63 -20.18
C ALA A 114 8.70 -3.18 -19.27
N GLY A 115 8.34 -2.48 -18.21
CA GLY A 115 7.34 -2.90 -17.24
C GLY A 115 5.95 -3.15 -17.83
N MET A 116 5.07 -3.68 -16.99
CA MET A 116 3.67 -3.95 -17.30
C MET A 116 2.90 -2.64 -17.53
N ASP A 117 1.85 -2.68 -18.31
CA ASP A 117 0.93 -1.54 -18.45
C ASP A 117 0.41 -1.11 -17.06
N PRO A 118 0.51 0.19 -16.70
CA PRO A 118 0.13 0.66 -15.37
C PRO A 118 -1.33 0.35 -14.99
N ALA A 119 -2.26 0.38 -15.95
CA ALA A 119 -3.66 0.07 -15.67
C ALA A 119 -3.85 -1.44 -15.37
N GLU A 120 -3.14 -2.31 -16.09
CA GLU A 120 -3.15 -3.76 -15.84
C GLU A 120 -2.52 -4.09 -14.46
N ALA A 121 -1.38 -3.47 -14.12
CA ALA A 121 -0.74 -3.67 -12.83
C ALA A 121 -1.64 -3.20 -11.66
N LEU A 122 -2.23 -2.02 -11.77
CA LEU A 122 -3.09 -1.49 -10.72
C LEU A 122 -4.37 -2.31 -10.54
N VAL A 123 -5.00 -2.76 -11.62
CA VAL A 123 -6.19 -3.61 -11.49
C VAL A 123 -5.83 -4.96 -10.87
N GLY A 124 -4.67 -5.55 -11.23
CA GLY A 124 -4.19 -6.78 -10.60
C GLY A 124 -3.94 -6.62 -9.10
N CYS A 125 -3.33 -5.51 -8.70
CA CYS A 125 -3.15 -5.19 -7.28
C CYS A 125 -4.50 -5.03 -6.55
N LEU A 126 -5.46 -4.33 -7.14
CA LEU A 126 -6.79 -4.17 -6.56
C LEU A 126 -7.54 -5.51 -6.43
N GLU A 127 -7.42 -6.41 -7.40
CA GLU A 127 -7.95 -7.78 -7.32
C GLU A 127 -7.30 -8.57 -6.19
N PHE A 128 -5.97 -8.47 -6.07
CA PHE A 128 -5.21 -9.12 -5.01
C PHE A 128 -5.61 -8.61 -3.62
N ILE A 129 -5.77 -7.31 -3.46
CA ILE A 129 -6.25 -6.70 -2.20
C ILE A 129 -7.66 -7.18 -1.88
N GLY A 130 -8.56 -7.18 -2.85
CA GLY A 130 -9.96 -7.55 -2.63
C GLY A 130 -10.61 -6.74 -1.50
N ASP A 131 -11.24 -7.43 -0.57
CA ASP A 131 -11.87 -6.84 0.61
C ASP A 131 -10.92 -6.68 1.83
N SER A 132 -9.63 -7.05 1.66
CA SER A 132 -8.63 -7.01 2.73
C SER A 132 -8.28 -5.58 3.15
N ARG A 133 -7.77 -5.45 4.38
CA ARG A 133 -7.10 -4.21 4.81
C ARG A 133 -5.67 -4.22 4.33
N VAL A 134 -5.23 -3.09 3.83
CA VAL A 134 -3.84 -2.89 3.45
C VAL A 134 -3.07 -2.37 4.66
N VAL A 135 -1.90 -2.93 4.90
CA VAL A 135 -0.97 -2.49 5.93
C VAL A 135 0.31 -2.05 5.23
N ALA A 136 0.77 -0.85 5.53
CA ALA A 136 2.04 -0.36 5.03
C ALA A 136 2.83 0.30 6.18
N PHE A 137 4.14 0.36 6.05
CA PHE A 137 4.97 1.08 7.01
C PHE A 137 5.04 2.56 6.61
N ARG A 138 4.57 3.47 7.47
CA ARG A 138 4.34 4.90 7.15
C ARG A 138 3.34 5.07 6.00
N ALA A 139 2.21 4.42 6.12
CA ALA A 139 1.19 4.22 5.10
C ALA A 139 0.66 5.48 4.39
N GLU A 140 0.89 6.68 4.89
CA GLU A 140 0.38 7.92 4.28
C GLU A 140 0.94 8.14 2.88
N PHE A 141 2.23 7.83 2.69
CA PHE A 141 2.88 7.94 1.39
C PHE A 141 2.26 6.96 0.38
N ASP A 142 2.28 5.67 0.72
CA ASP A 142 1.77 4.61 -0.17
C ASP A 142 0.30 4.80 -0.50
N ALA A 143 -0.52 5.09 0.51
CA ALA A 143 -1.95 5.34 0.33
C ALA A 143 -2.21 6.50 -0.64
N THR A 144 -1.49 7.62 -0.47
CA THR A 144 -1.66 8.83 -1.29
C THR A 144 -1.22 8.57 -2.73
N VAL A 145 -0.04 7.95 -2.91
CA VAL A 145 0.50 7.66 -4.25
C VAL A 145 -0.39 6.62 -4.96
N PHE A 146 -0.76 5.54 -4.27
CA PHE A 146 -1.61 4.48 -4.83
C PHE A 146 -2.97 5.03 -5.27
N GLU A 147 -3.66 5.78 -4.42
CA GLU A 147 -4.94 6.39 -4.76
C GLU A 147 -4.85 7.30 -5.98
N ARG A 148 -3.83 8.15 -6.00
CA ARG A 148 -3.60 9.07 -7.12
C ARG A 148 -3.36 8.31 -8.43
N GLU A 149 -2.53 7.25 -8.41
CA GLU A 149 -2.26 6.44 -9.59
C GLU A 149 -3.50 5.67 -10.05
N VAL A 150 -4.26 5.07 -9.14
CA VAL A 150 -5.54 4.43 -9.48
C VAL A 150 -6.49 5.44 -10.13
N ARG A 151 -6.60 6.65 -9.60
CA ARG A 151 -7.43 7.68 -10.20
C ARG A 151 -6.92 8.13 -11.55
N ARG A 152 -5.60 8.27 -11.71
CA ARG A 152 -4.96 8.70 -12.95
C ARG A 152 -5.10 7.67 -14.07
N GLN A 153 -4.82 6.41 -13.76
CA GLN A 153 -4.76 5.33 -14.74
C GLN A 153 -6.12 4.68 -14.99
N LEU A 154 -6.88 4.42 -13.94
CA LEU A 154 -8.16 3.71 -14.02
C LEU A 154 -9.37 4.65 -14.04
N GLY A 155 -9.20 5.90 -13.62
CA GLY A 155 -10.27 6.88 -13.53
C GLY A 155 -11.27 6.64 -12.40
N TYR A 156 -10.96 5.78 -11.46
CA TYR A 156 -11.78 5.46 -10.31
C TYR A 156 -11.12 5.93 -9.02
N ARG A 157 -11.94 6.18 -8.01
CA ARG A 157 -11.48 6.31 -6.64
C ARG A 157 -11.55 4.92 -6.01
N ALA A 158 -10.42 4.27 -5.87
CA ALA A 158 -10.30 3.06 -5.09
C ALA A 158 -9.51 3.44 -3.83
N TRP A 159 -10.09 3.18 -2.67
CA TRP A 159 -9.43 3.46 -1.39
C TRP A 159 -9.27 2.16 -0.64
N PRO A 160 -8.17 1.46 -0.85
CA PRO A 160 -7.80 0.40 0.06
C PRO A 160 -7.77 1.00 1.47
N ARG A 161 -8.24 0.23 2.44
CA ARG A 161 -8.24 0.69 3.83
C ARG A 161 -6.87 0.47 4.40
N PHE A 162 -6.03 1.48 4.33
CA PHE A 162 -4.68 1.44 4.88
C PHE A 162 -4.69 1.52 6.41
N ILE A 163 -3.80 0.73 7.01
CA ILE A 163 -3.38 0.78 8.41
C ILE A 163 -1.89 1.10 8.40
N ASP A 164 -1.49 2.08 9.19
CA ASP A 164 -0.09 2.46 9.33
C ASP A 164 0.59 1.62 10.42
N LEU A 165 1.47 0.72 10.00
CA LEU A 165 2.19 -0.13 10.91
C LEU A 165 3.18 0.66 11.79
N ALA A 166 3.77 1.75 11.28
CA ALA A 166 4.67 2.61 12.06
C ALA A 166 3.95 3.29 13.23
N ALA A 167 2.66 3.61 13.07
CA ALA A 167 1.85 4.12 14.17
C ALA A 167 1.33 2.99 15.10
N LEU A 168 1.06 1.82 14.55
CA LEU A 168 0.48 0.71 15.31
C LEU A 168 1.50 0.01 16.21
N LEU A 169 2.75 -0.14 15.77
CA LEU A 169 3.82 -0.80 16.54
C LEU A 169 4.03 -0.19 17.93
N PRO A 170 4.22 1.13 18.09
CA PRO A 170 4.38 1.71 19.43
C PRO A 170 3.08 1.69 20.26
N ALA A 171 1.90 1.55 19.64
CA ALA A 171 0.64 1.35 20.37
C ALA A 171 0.59 -0.03 21.04
N VAL A 172 1.16 -1.06 20.40
CA VAL A 172 1.20 -2.44 20.92
C VAL A 172 2.43 -2.68 21.77
N PHE A 173 3.55 -2.01 21.47
CA PHE A 173 4.84 -2.13 22.17
C PHE A 173 5.28 -0.78 22.74
N PRO A 174 4.62 -0.28 23.79
CA PRO A 174 4.92 1.05 24.34
C PRO A 174 6.33 1.11 24.94
N GLY A 175 6.99 2.26 24.81
CA GLY A 175 8.34 2.49 25.32
C GLY A 175 9.46 2.04 24.38
N THR A 176 9.13 1.57 23.18
CA THR A 176 10.11 1.27 22.12
C THR A 176 10.24 2.48 21.21
N GLU A 177 11.46 3.01 21.08
CA GLU A 177 11.78 4.16 20.22
C GLU A 177 12.46 3.68 18.94
N ASN A 178 11.66 3.20 18.00
CA ASN A 178 12.12 2.78 16.68
C ASN A 178 11.39 3.60 15.60
N ASP A 179 12.14 4.20 14.69
CA ASP A 179 11.59 5.10 13.68
C ASP A 179 11.46 4.45 12.30
N THR A 180 12.34 3.53 11.97
CA THR A 180 12.41 2.94 10.63
C THR A 180 11.91 1.49 10.62
N LEU A 181 11.58 0.99 9.42
CA LEU A 181 11.26 -0.43 9.23
C LEU A 181 12.42 -1.33 9.67
N ASP A 182 13.67 -0.91 9.36
CA ASP A 182 14.87 -1.66 9.75
C ASP A 182 15.07 -1.72 11.26
N ASP A 183 14.81 -0.62 11.98
CA ASP A 183 14.91 -0.60 13.45
C ASP A 183 13.94 -1.61 14.06
N TRP A 184 12.71 -1.71 13.56
CA TRP A 184 11.73 -2.66 14.03
C TRP A 184 12.08 -4.11 13.66
N VAL A 185 12.57 -4.34 12.43
CA VAL A 185 13.07 -5.65 11.98
C VAL A 185 14.22 -6.11 12.90
N ALA A 186 15.18 -5.23 13.16
CA ALA A 186 16.31 -5.53 14.06
C ALA A 186 15.87 -5.73 15.51
N HIS A 187 14.92 -4.90 16.00
CA HIS A 187 14.39 -5.00 17.37
C HIS A 187 13.79 -6.38 17.66
N PHE A 188 13.07 -6.96 16.69
CA PHE A 188 12.48 -8.30 16.85
C PHE A 188 13.40 -9.43 16.38
N GLY A 189 14.65 -9.13 15.98
CA GLY A 189 15.61 -10.14 15.54
C GLY A 189 15.18 -10.87 14.26
N LEU A 190 14.38 -10.21 13.40
CA LEU A 190 13.99 -10.77 12.12
C LEU A 190 15.18 -10.76 11.14
N PRO A 191 15.29 -11.77 10.26
CA PRO A 191 16.35 -11.78 9.26
C PRO A 191 16.17 -10.58 8.32
N PRO A 192 17.27 -9.89 7.95
CA PRO A 192 17.20 -8.81 6.95
C PRO A 192 16.78 -9.41 5.60
N ILE A 193 15.75 -8.86 5.02
CA ILE A 193 15.34 -9.14 3.64
C ILE A 193 15.93 -8.02 2.78
N GLY A 194 16.27 -8.29 1.52
CA GLY A 194 16.83 -7.27 0.62
C GLY A 194 15.98 -6.00 0.62
N ARG A 195 16.57 -4.87 1.04
CA ARG A 195 15.84 -3.61 1.20
C ARG A 195 15.70 -2.88 -0.12
N HIS A 196 14.70 -1.98 -0.19
CA HIS A 196 14.41 -1.16 -1.35
C HIS A 196 13.98 -1.98 -2.58
N HIS A 197 13.26 -3.06 -2.32
CA HIS A 197 12.48 -3.78 -3.29
C HIS A 197 11.06 -3.91 -2.73
N ALA A 198 10.05 -3.43 -3.44
CA ALA A 198 8.69 -3.37 -2.94
C ALA A 198 8.20 -4.70 -2.35
N ILE A 199 8.47 -5.84 -3.00
CA ILE A 199 8.05 -7.15 -2.47
C ILE A 199 8.81 -7.54 -1.20
N ALA A 200 10.10 -7.22 -1.10
CA ALA A 200 10.90 -7.53 0.09
C ALA A 200 10.47 -6.69 1.30
N ASP A 201 10.18 -5.41 1.08
CA ASP A 201 9.70 -4.51 2.11
C ASP A 201 8.26 -4.82 2.53
N ALA A 202 7.42 -5.29 1.60
CA ALA A 202 6.11 -5.84 1.91
C ALA A 202 6.22 -7.11 2.79
N TYR A 203 7.20 -8.01 2.54
CA TYR A 203 7.46 -9.16 3.40
C TYR A 203 7.93 -8.75 4.80
N ALA A 204 8.82 -7.79 4.92
CA ALA A 204 9.25 -7.26 6.23
C ALA A 204 8.06 -6.67 6.99
N THR A 205 7.23 -5.89 6.31
CA THR A 205 5.98 -5.33 6.86
C THR A 205 5.01 -6.45 7.29
N ALA A 206 4.87 -7.51 6.50
CA ALA A 206 4.03 -8.67 6.83
C ALA A 206 4.53 -9.42 8.08
N GLN A 207 5.84 -9.59 8.23
CA GLN A 207 6.43 -10.21 9.41
C GLN A 207 6.20 -9.39 10.69
N LEU A 208 6.38 -8.06 10.61
CA LEU A 208 6.08 -7.16 11.73
C LEU A 208 4.58 -7.15 12.06
N LEU A 209 3.72 -7.17 11.04
CA LEU A 209 2.28 -7.28 11.25
C LEU A 209 1.92 -8.58 12.00
N MET A 210 2.55 -9.70 11.69
CA MET A 210 2.36 -10.96 12.41
C MET A 210 2.65 -10.81 13.89
N ILE A 211 3.76 -10.14 14.24
CA ILE A 211 4.15 -9.89 15.65
C ILE A 211 3.10 -9.02 16.34
N VAL A 212 2.61 -7.99 15.64
CA VAL A 212 1.53 -7.14 16.15
C VAL A 212 0.26 -7.95 16.37
N LEU A 213 -0.17 -8.76 15.41
CA LEU A 213 -1.40 -9.56 15.51
C LEU A 213 -1.34 -10.59 16.64
N GLU A 214 -0.16 -11.07 17.00
CA GLU A 214 0.03 -11.98 18.13
C GLU A 214 0.00 -11.25 19.48
N ALA A 215 0.56 -10.03 19.53
CA ALA A 215 0.64 -9.25 20.76
C ALA A 215 -0.62 -8.42 21.06
N ALA A 216 -1.32 -7.94 20.04
CA ALA A 216 -2.46 -7.01 20.12
C ALA A 216 -3.58 -7.46 21.09
N PRO A 217 -3.98 -8.76 21.15
CA PRO A 217 -5.01 -9.19 22.10
C PRO A 217 -4.66 -8.95 23.57
N ARG A 218 -3.36 -8.95 23.93
CA ARG A 218 -2.91 -8.65 25.31
C ARG A 218 -3.19 -7.20 25.71
N SER A 219 -3.39 -6.33 24.73
CA SER A 219 -3.73 -4.91 24.91
C SER A 219 -5.22 -4.64 24.65
N GLY A 220 -6.06 -5.69 24.57
CA GLY A 220 -7.49 -5.58 24.33
C GLY A 220 -7.85 -5.26 22.87
N ILE A 221 -6.92 -5.43 21.93
CA ILE A 221 -7.10 -5.21 20.49
C ILE A 221 -7.40 -6.57 19.86
N GLU A 222 -8.67 -6.86 19.62
CA GLU A 222 -9.12 -8.20 19.19
C GLU A 222 -9.68 -8.21 17.77
N THR A 223 -10.06 -7.04 17.24
CA THR A 223 -10.70 -6.90 15.93
C THR A 223 -9.93 -5.95 15.03
N ALA A 224 -10.22 -6.01 13.75
CA ALA A 224 -9.69 -5.05 12.78
C ALA A 224 -10.17 -3.60 13.03
N ALA A 225 -11.27 -3.42 13.77
CA ALA A 225 -11.71 -2.10 14.23
C ALA A 225 -10.81 -1.58 15.33
N ASP A 226 -10.49 -2.45 16.31
CA ASP A 226 -9.63 -2.06 17.44
C ASP A 226 -8.22 -1.69 16.96
N LEU A 227 -7.66 -2.43 15.97
CA LEU A 227 -6.38 -2.07 15.35
C LEU A 227 -6.41 -0.64 14.78
N ARG A 228 -7.45 -0.31 14.03
CA ARG A 228 -7.59 1.03 13.46
C ARG A 228 -7.72 2.10 14.55
N ASP A 229 -8.50 1.83 15.58
CA ASP A 229 -8.74 2.77 16.65
C ASP A 229 -7.45 3.00 17.48
N ALA A 230 -6.66 1.94 17.70
CA ALA A 230 -5.33 2.04 18.32
C ALA A 230 -4.35 2.86 17.46
N GLU A 231 -4.30 2.62 16.14
CA GLU A 231 -3.51 3.40 15.19
C GLU A 231 -3.88 4.88 15.22
N GLN A 232 -5.18 5.20 15.17
CA GLN A 232 -5.66 6.58 15.19
C GLN A 232 -5.33 7.29 16.51
N ALA A 233 -5.48 6.61 17.64
CA ALA A 233 -5.11 7.12 18.94
C ALA A 233 -3.61 7.47 19.01
N GLN A 234 -2.75 6.59 18.49
CA GLN A 234 -1.30 6.82 18.47
C GLN A 234 -0.90 7.98 17.56
N ARG A 235 -1.50 8.10 16.36
CA ARG A 235 -1.28 9.24 15.46
C ARG A 235 -1.67 10.57 16.12
N TRP A 236 -2.75 10.59 16.90
CA TRP A 236 -3.16 11.78 17.62
C TRP A 236 -2.16 12.18 18.71
N LEU A 237 -1.62 11.21 19.45
CA LEU A 237 -0.57 11.44 20.46
C LEU A 237 0.73 11.96 19.83
N GLY A 238 1.15 11.40 18.69
CA GLY A 238 2.36 11.83 17.97
C GLY A 238 2.30 13.25 17.41
N ARG A 239 1.11 13.75 17.07
CA ARG A 239 0.92 15.15 16.60
C ARG A 239 1.03 16.20 17.71
N ARG A 240 1.09 15.80 18.97
CA ARG A 240 1.17 16.70 20.13
C ARG A 240 2.58 16.81 20.71
N ARG A 241 3.52 16.04 20.21
CA ARG A 241 4.95 16.14 20.52
C ARG A 241 5.67 16.92 19.44
#